data_ac27c6f874e3aa9d48f2b2b91105fd2e
#
_entry.id   ac27c6f874e3aa9d48f2b2b91105fd2e
#
_cell.length_a   1.000
_cell.length_b   1.000
_cell.length_c   1.000
_cell.angle_alpha   90.00
_cell.angle_beta   90.00
_cell.angle_gamma   90.00
#
_symmetry.space_group_name_H-M   'P 1'
#
loop_
_entity.id
_entity.type
_entity.pdbx_description
1 polymer ?
#
loop_
_entity_poly.entity_id
_entity_poly.type
_entity_poly.pdbx_seq_one_letter_code
_entity_poly.pdbx_strand_id
1 'polypeptide(L)'
;MSFLVRKLNKRDYLDGLLQNDNVEDIFADVPTNEFRTTKGTLSTWIIDSIEELDNAVLAIAVSSSKITKMDFIVIDTKLLDEARLEYKQTYAGIEIPIVDLQDTHYDIMDISLKKLVDCARVYKAIFLNEDQNEGKYIVRFTEVEIKEKLKKAILSNRVDKSKASKHIKEVIEKLSAA
;
A
#
# COMPACT_ATOMS: atom_id res chain seq x y z
N MET A 1 -4.02 -11.32 -13.91
CA MET A 1 -2.78 -10.64 -13.51
C MET A 1 -3.17 -9.81 -12.32
N SER A 2 -2.58 -10.02 -11.15
CA SER A 2 -2.96 -9.31 -9.93
C SER A 2 -1.80 -8.44 -9.45
N PHE A 3 -2.12 -7.45 -8.64
CA PHE A 3 -1.14 -6.52 -8.10
C PHE A 3 -1.31 -6.42 -6.59
N LEU A 4 -0.20 -6.22 -5.87
CA LEU A 4 -0.21 -5.84 -4.47
C LEU A 4 0.05 -4.35 -4.33
N VAL A 5 -0.79 -3.66 -3.57
CA VAL A 5 -0.66 -2.22 -3.32
C VAL A 5 -0.17 -2.00 -1.90
N ARG A 6 0.86 -1.17 -1.75
CA ARG A 6 1.41 -0.80 -0.46
C ARG A 6 1.58 0.71 -0.36
N LYS A 7 1.31 1.26 0.82
CA LYS A 7 1.66 2.64 1.14
C LYS A 7 3.17 2.76 1.30
N LEU A 8 3.76 3.75 0.66
CA LEU A 8 5.16 4.13 0.86
C LEU A 8 5.29 4.96 2.15
N ASN A 9 6.29 4.68 2.96
CA ASN A 9 6.53 5.43 4.19
C ASN A 9 7.07 6.83 3.90
N LYS A 10 8.07 6.94 3.03
CA LYS A 10 8.61 8.21 2.51
C LYS A 10 9.11 8.02 1.09
N ARG A 11 8.66 8.90 0.21
CA ARG A 11 9.16 8.89 -1.18
C ARG A 11 10.68 9.11 -1.25
N ASP A 12 11.23 9.94 -0.39
CA ASP A 12 12.68 10.24 -0.33
C ASP A 12 13.54 8.98 -0.07
N TYR A 13 12.99 7.93 0.58
CA TYR A 13 13.70 6.65 0.74
C TYR A 13 13.92 5.94 -0.58
N LEU A 14 13.07 6.20 -1.55
CA LEU A 14 13.12 5.59 -2.86
C LEU A 14 14.23 6.20 -3.71
N ASP A 15 14.50 7.50 -3.54
CA ASP A 15 15.65 8.14 -4.19
C ASP A 15 16.96 7.46 -3.76
N GLY A 16 17.03 6.99 -2.50
CA GLY A 16 18.14 6.17 -2.01
C GLY A 16 18.28 4.82 -2.71
N LEU A 17 17.18 4.21 -3.17
CA LEU A 17 17.23 2.96 -3.97
C LEU A 17 17.80 3.18 -5.36
N LEU A 18 17.68 4.39 -5.92
CA LEU A 18 18.14 4.73 -7.26
C LEU A 18 19.59 5.21 -7.31
N GLN A 19 20.12 5.72 -6.19
CA GLN A 19 21.46 6.32 -6.13
C GLN A 19 22.59 5.31 -6.29
N ASN A 20 22.35 4.04 -6.00
CA ASN A 20 23.34 2.97 -6.07
C ASN A 20 22.95 1.95 -7.14
N ASP A 21 23.89 1.59 -8.01
CA ASP A 21 23.65 0.59 -9.05
C ASP A 21 23.38 -0.79 -8.43
N ASN A 22 24.09 -1.11 -7.35
CA ASN A 22 23.92 -2.35 -6.62
C ASN A 22 23.03 -2.13 -5.38
N VAL A 23 21.95 -2.91 -5.27
CA VAL A 23 21.01 -2.83 -4.14
C VAL A 23 21.68 -3.15 -2.79
N GLU A 24 22.76 -3.93 -2.81
CA GLU A 24 23.50 -4.30 -1.60
C GLU A 24 24.31 -3.13 -1.01
N ASP A 25 24.58 -2.10 -1.80
CA ASP A 25 25.30 -0.89 -1.39
C ASP A 25 24.38 0.24 -0.90
N ILE A 26 23.06 -0.01 -0.88
CA ILE A 26 22.07 0.96 -0.38
C ILE A 26 22.21 1.09 1.14
N PHE A 27 22.18 2.32 1.64
CA PHE A 27 22.22 2.57 3.08
C PHE A 27 21.08 1.81 3.79
N ALA A 28 21.43 1.12 4.88
CA ALA A 28 20.53 0.22 5.60
C ALA A 28 19.26 0.90 6.15
N ASP A 29 19.28 2.20 6.40
CA ASP A 29 18.12 2.96 6.87
C ASP A 29 17.02 3.06 5.82
N VAL A 30 17.35 3.01 4.52
CA VAL A 30 16.37 3.02 3.42
C VAL A 30 15.48 1.78 3.47
N PRO A 31 16.00 0.54 3.31
CA PRO A 31 15.17 -0.65 3.34
C PRO A 31 14.57 -0.93 4.74
N THR A 32 15.27 -0.62 5.82
CA THR A 32 14.75 -0.89 7.17
C THR A 32 13.60 0.04 7.57
N ASN A 33 13.57 1.26 7.06
CA ASN A 33 12.44 2.17 7.29
C ASN A 33 11.28 1.91 6.34
N GLU A 34 11.54 1.66 5.05
CA GLU A 34 10.47 1.38 4.07
C GLU A 34 9.84 0.00 4.30
N PHE A 35 10.66 -1.01 4.54
CA PHE A 35 10.22 -2.38 4.76
C PHE A 35 10.09 -2.73 6.25
N ARG A 36 9.63 -1.78 7.07
CA ARG A 36 9.38 -2.06 8.47
C ARG A 36 8.34 -3.17 8.61
N THR A 37 8.79 -4.31 9.14
CA THR A 37 7.97 -5.49 9.33
C THR A 37 7.36 -5.55 10.72
N THR A 38 6.21 -6.22 10.82
CA THR A 38 5.65 -6.68 12.08
C THR A 38 5.61 -8.21 12.02
N LYS A 39 6.33 -8.88 12.90
CA LYS A 39 6.45 -10.36 12.91
C LYS A 39 6.95 -10.95 11.58
N GLY A 40 7.80 -10.22 10.86
CA GLY A 40 8.37 -10.69 9.58
C GLY A 40 7.42 -10.60 8.40
N THR A 41 6.38 -9.78 8.46
CA THR A 41 5.44 -9.58 7.34
C THR A 41 5.36 -8.14 6.89
N LEU A 42 5.04 -7.91 5.62
CA LEU A 42 4.77 -6.60 5.02
C LEU A 42 3.34 -6.56 4.51
N SER A 43 2.52 -5.74 5.13
CA SER A 43 1.10 -5.59 4.77
C SER A 43 0.92 -4.91 3.41
N THR A 44 0.03 -5.48 2.61
CA THR A 44 -0.36 -5.03 1.28
C THR A 44 -1.85 -5.25 1.07
N TRP A 45 -2.40 -4.75 -0.03
CA TRP A 45 -3.76 -5.05 -0.49
C TRP A 45 -3.73 -5.52 -1.93
N ILE A 46 -4.44 -6.61 -2.23
CA ILE A 46 -4.52 -7.16 -3.58
C ILE A 46 -5.59 -6.45 -4.39
N ILE A 47 -5.30 -6.25 -5.67
CA ILE A 47 -6.25 -5.82 -6.70
C ILE A 47 -6.04 -6.68 -7.95
N ASP A 48 -7.10 -6.93 -8.70
CA ASP A 48 -7.04 -7.75 -9.92
C ASP A 48 -6.63 -6.92 -11.13
N SER A 49 -6.84 -5.61 -11.07
CA SER A 49 -6.45 -4.68 -12.13
C SER A 49 -6.11 -3.30 -11.57
N ILE A 50 -5.39 -2.48 -12.35
CA ILE A 50 -5.01 -1.10 -11.97
C ILE A 50 -6.26 -0.20 -11.79
N GLU A 51 -7.35 -0.49 -12.49
CA GLU A 51 -8.63 0.23 -12.36
C GLU A 51 -9.22 0.10 -10.96
N GLU A 52 -8.83 -0.94 -10.21
CA GLU A 52 -9.27 -1.17 -8.82
C GLU A 52 -8.37 -0.50 -7.77
N LEU A 53 -7.35 0.26 -8.18
CA LEU A 53 -6.41 0.91 -7.27
C LEU A 53 -7.12 1.74 -6.17
N ASP A 54 -8.24 2.36 -6.50
CA ASP A 54 -9.06 3.12 -5.57
C ASP A 54 -9.52 2.29 -4.36
N ASN A 55 -9.78 1.00 -4.54
CA ASN A 55 -10.18 0.10 -3.47
C ASN A 55 -9.02 -0.11 -2.47
N ALA A 56 -7.82 -0.42 -2.98
CA ALA A 56 -6.64 -0.58 -2.12
C ALA A 56 -6.29 0.72 -1.37
N VAL A 57 -6.35 1.88 -2.07
CA VAL A 57 -6.13 3.19 -1.47
C VAL A 57 -7.11 3.46 -0.33
N LEU A 58 -8.40 3.14 -0.52
CA LEU A 58 -9.43 3.27 0.51
C LEU A 58 -9.14 2.35 1.71
N ALA A 59 -8.87 1.07 1.47
CA ALA A 59 -8.58 0.11 2.52
C ALA A 59 -7.39 0.56 3.39
N ILE A 60 -6.31 1.02 2.76
CA ILE A 60 -5.12 1.54 3.45
C ILE A 60 -5.43 2.83 4.21
N ALA A 61 -6.16 3.75 3.60
CA ALA A 61 -6.47 5.04 4.20
C ALA A 61 -7.34 4.91 5.45
N VAL A 62 -8.37 4.05 5.41
CA VAL A 62 -9.27 3.86 6.57
C VAL A 62 -8.64 3.00 7.66
N SER A 63 -7.59 2.23 7.34
CA SER A 63 -6.77 1.50 8.30
C SER A 63 -5.70 2.38 8.95
N SER A 64 -5.45 3.56 8.41
CA SER A 64 -4.44 4.50 8.92
C SER A 64 -5.00 5.33 10.08
N SER A 65 -4.11 5.81 10.96
CA SER A 65 -4.49 6.70 12.08
C SER A 65 -4.98 8.07 11.62
N LYS A 66 -4.61 8.49 10.40
CA LYS A 66 -5.01 9.77 9.79
C LYS A 66 -5.14 9.63 8.29
N ILE A 67 -6.11 10.32 7.71
CA ILE A 67 -6.18 10.52 6.27
C ILE A 67 -5.35 11.76 5.93
N THR A 68 -4.27 11.56 5.20
CA THR A 68 -3.35 12.59 4.72
C THR A 68 -3.00 12.29 3.26
N LYS A 69 -2.19 13.12 2.61
CA LYS A 69 -1.61 12.70 1.32
C LYS A 69 -0.81 11.41 1.52
N MET A 70 -0.92 10.49 0.60
CA MET A 70 -0.26 9.18 0.64
C MET A 70 0.34 8.85 -0.71
N ASP A 71 1.54 8.27 -0.67
CA ASP A 71 2.18 7.66 -1.84
C ASP A 71 2.00 6.14 -1.77
N PHE A 72 1.78 5.54 -2.91
CA PHE A 72 1.55 4.10 -3.04
C PHE A 72 2.49 3.52 -4.10
N ILE A 73 2.92 2.30 -3.86
CA ILE A 73 3.55 1.46 -4.87
C ILE A 73 2.60 0.32 -5.22
N VAL A 74 2.47 0.07 -6.52
CA VAL A 74 1.71 -1.04 -7.09
C VAL A 74 2.70 -2.07 -7.61
N ILE A 75 2.66 -3.27 -7.08
CA ILE A 75 3.62 -4.33 -7.32
C ILE A 75 2.94 -5.42 -8.14
N ASP A 76 3.38 -5.64 -9.36
CA ASP A 76 2.97 -6.82 -10.12
C ASP A 76 3.40 -8.08 -9.37
N THR A 77 2.46 -8.99 -9.11
CA THR A 77 2.75 -10.24 -8.39
C THR A 77 3.81 -11.10 -9.07
N LYS A 78 3.98 -10.99 -10.40
CA LYS A 78 5.06 -11.66 -11.12
C LYS A 78 6.45 -11.27 -10.63
N LEU A 79 6.66 -10.00 -10.28
CA LEU A 79 7.94 -9.54 -9.74
C LEU A 79 8.25 -10.19 -8.38
N LEU A 80 7.22 -10.45 -7.57
CA LEU A 80 7.37 -11.16 -6.31
C LEU A 80 7.69 -12.64 -6.54
N ASP A 81 7.01 -13.27 -7.49
CA ASP A 81 7.25 -14.68 -7.87
C ASP A 81 8.68 -14.86 -8.39
N GLU A 82 9.14 -13.96 -9.26
CA GLU A 82 10.53 -13.95 -9.79
C GLU A 82 11.56 -13.76 -8.67
N ALA A 83 11.26 -12.88 -7.70
CA ALA A 83 12.09 -12.65 -6.51
C ALA A 83 11.92 -13.73 -5.44
N ARG A 84 11.06 -14.73 -5.62
CA ARG A 84 10.72 -15.79 -4.66
C ARG A 84 10.25 -15.23 -3.31
N LEU A 85 9.49 -14.15 -3.35
CA LEU A 85 8.83 -13.54 -2.21
C LEU A 85 7.41 -14.11 -2.11
N GLU A 86 7.19 -14.92 -1.07
CA GLU A 86 5.88 -15.50 -0.80
C GLU A 86 4.91 -14.42 -0.30
N TYR A 87 3.69 -14.42 -0.80
CA TYR A 87 2.61 -13.56 -0.34
C TYR A 87 1.32 -14.37 -0.21
N LYS A 88 0.52 -14.04 0.77
CA LYS A 88 -0.76 -14.73 1.00
C LYS A 88 -1.79 -13.83 1.65
N GLN A 89 -3.04 -14.18 1.47
CA GLN A 89 -4.15 -13.55 2.17
C GLN A 89 -4.00 -13.74 3.67
N THR A 90 -4.17 -12.65 4.41
CA THR A 90 -4.07 -12.63 5.86
C THR A 90 -5.17 -11.72 6.43
N TYR A 91 -5.46 -11.90 7.70
CA TYR A 91 -6.33 -10.96 8.39
C TYR A 91 -5.53 -9.70 8.75
N ALA A 92 -6.05 -8.53 8.41
CA ALA A 92 -5.37 -7.24 8.63
C ALA A 92 -5.12 -6.89 10.12
N GLY A 93 -5.56 -7.74 11.05
CA GLY A 93 -5.44 -7.50 12.49
C GLY A 93 -6.44 -6.47 13.04
N ILE A 94 -7.11 -5.75 12.16
CA ILE A 94 -8.18 -4.79 12.46
C ILE A 94 -9.33 -5.01 11.49
N GLU A 95 -10.55 -4.74 11.95
CA GLU A 95 -11.68 -4.65 11.04
C GLU A 95 -11.60 -3.36 10.25
N ILE A 96 -11.70 -3.44 8.92
CA ILE A 96 -11.79 -2.26 8.07
C ILE A 96 -13.25 -1.85 7.89
N PRO A 97 -13.52 -0.53 7.91
CA PRO A 97 -14.88 -0.05 7.75
C PRO A 97 -15.44 -0.18 6.32
N ILE A 98 -14.64 -0.56 5.33
CA ILE A 98 -15.09 -0.88 3.97
C ILE A 98 -15.30 -2.39 3.89
N VAL A 99 -16.56 -2.81 3.98
CA VAL A 99 -16.94 -4.22 4.22
C VAL A 99 -16.43 -5.17 3.15
N ASP A 100 -16.53 -4.78 1.89
CA ASP A 100 -16.14 -5.57 0.72
C ASP A 100 -14.62 -5.64 0.48
N LEU A 101 -13.82 -4.92 1.28
CA LEU A 101 -12.35 -4.93 1.16
C LEU A 101 -11.65 -5.70 2.28
N GLN A 102 -12.39 -6.29 3.22
CA GLN A 102 -11.80 -7.03 4.34
C GLN A 102 -10.91 -8.18 3.88
N ASP A 103 -11.33 -8.87 2.83
CA ASP A 103 -10.66 -10.06 2.30
C ASP A 103 -9.58 -9.74 1.25
N THR A 104 -9.31 -8.46 0.97
CA THR A 104 -8.26 -8.04 0.03
C THR A 104 -6.92 -7.78 0.72
N HIS A 105 -6.81 -8.00 2.03
CA HIS A 105 -5.56 -7.86 2.76
C HIS A 105 -4.64 -9.05 2.52
N TYR A 106 -3.41 -8.77 2.10
CA TYR A 106 -2.35 -9.73 1.87
C TYR A 106 -1.07 -9.29 2.59
N ASP A 107 -0.29 -10.23 3.04
CA ASP A 107 1.06 -9.97 3.55
C ASP A 107 2.10 -10.64 2.66
N ILE A 108 3.22 -9.94 2.39
CA ILE A 108 4.45 -10.56 1.92
C ILE A 108 5.10 -11.18 3.16
N MET A 109 5.44 -12.48 3.06
CA MET A 109 5.73 -13.34 4.19
C MET A 109 7.23 -13.52 4.46
N ASP A 110 7.53 -13.89 5.72
CA ASP A 110 8.85 -14.38 6.15
C ASP A 110 10.00 -13.45 5.76
N ILE A 111 9.81 -12.16 5.93
CA ILE A 111 10.79 -11.13 5.58
C ILE A 111 12.00 -11.20 6.52
N SER A 112 13.02 -11.92 6.09
CA SER A 112 14.36 -11.92 6.68
C SER A 112 15.21 -10.76 6.15
N LEU A 113 16.39 -10.52 6.70
CA LEU A 113 17.33 -9.51 6.17
C LEU A 113 17.67 -9.76 4.69
N LYS A 114 17.81 -11.02 4.28
CA LYS A 114 18.01 -11.36 2.87
C LYS A 114 16.81 -10.97 2.02
N LYS A 115 15.60 -11.29 2.46
CA LYS A 115 14.37 -10.94 1.75
C LYS A 115 14.09 -9.42 1.72
N LEU A 116 14.63 -8.65 2.67
CA LEU A 116 14.59 -7.18 2.57
C LEU A 116 15.36 -6.68 1.34
N VAL A 117 16.49 -7.28 1.03
CA VAL A 117 17.27 -6.96 -0.19
C VAL A 117 16.45 -7.32 -1.43
N ASP A 118 15.78 -8.47 -1.43
CA ASP A 118 14.93 -8.88 -2.55
C ASP A 118 13.71 -7.94 -2.73
N CYS A 119 13.09 -7.49 -1.64
CA CYS A 119 12.06 -6.44 -1.70
C CYS A 119 12.61 -5.13 -2.29
N ALA A 120 13.82 -4.73 -1.89
CA ALA A 120 14.46 -3.52 -2.42
C ALA A 120 14.75 -3.66 -3.93
N ARG A 121 15.14 -4.85 -4.41
CA ARG A 121 15.32 -5.13 -5.86
C ARG A 121 14.00 -5.00 -6.61
N VAL A 122 12.90 -5.55 -6.09
CA VAL A 122 11.56 -5.42 -6.68
C VAL A 122 11.16 -3.95 -6.77
N TYR A 123 11.30 -3.18 -5.69
CA TYR A 123 10.97 -1.76 -5.69
C TYR A 123 11.84 -0.99 -6.68
N LYS A 124 13.15 -1.23 -6.70
CA LYS A 124 14.06 -0.60 -7.65
C LYS A 124 13.67 -0.90 -9.10
N ALA A 125 13.32 -2.14 -9.41
CA ALA A 125 12.86 -2.53 -10.76
C ALA A 125 11.59 -1.78 -11.17
N ILE A 126 10.64 -1.60 -10.25
CA ILE A 126 9.43 -0.80 -10.49
C ILE A 126 9.79 0.65 -10.78
N PHE A 127 10.68 1.24 -9.96
CA PHE A 127 11.11 2.63 -10.12
C PHE A 127 11.82 2.89 -11.45
N LEU A 128 12.75 2.02 -11.83
CA LEU A 128 13.50 2.17 -13.08
C LEU A 128 12.60 2.04 -14.32
N ASN A 129 11.46 1.37 -14.19
CA ASN A 129 10.50 1.20 -15.28
C ASN A 129 9.31 2.17 -15.20
N GLU A 130 9.27 3.08 -14.22
CA GLU A 130 8.13 3.98 -14.00
C GLU A 130 7.90 4.92 -15.18
N ASP A 131 8.95 5.48 -15.76
CA ASP A 131 8.86 6.36 -16.94
C ASP A 131 8.26 5.65 -18.16
N GLN A 132 8.50 4.32 -18.29
CA GLN A 132 7.94 3.49 -19.36
C GLN A 132 6.47 3.11 -19.09
N ASN A 133 6.02 3.19 -17.84
CA ASN A 133 4.69 2.81 -17.39
C ASN A 133 3.76 3.99 -17.09
N GLU A 134 4.14 5.21 -17.52
CA GLU A 134 3.31 6.42 -17.41
C GLU A 134 2.82 6.73 -15.97
N GLY A 135 3.63 6.48 -14.95
CA GLY A 135 3.28 6.73 -13.57
C GLY A 135 2.21 5.80 -12.98
N LYS A 136 2.05 4.60 -13.52
CA LYS A 136 1.00 3.66 -13.09
C LYS A 136 1.33 2.91 -11.80
N TYR A 137 2.62 2.75 -11.49
CA TYR A 137 3.06 1.91 -10.39
C TYR A 137 3.47 2.67 -9.14
N ILE A 138 3.71 3.99 -9.25
CA ILE A 138 4.00 4.86 -8.12
C ILE A 138 3.07 6.06 -8.17
N VAL A 139 2.03 5.99 -7.35
CA VAL A 139 0.91 6.92 -7.43
C VAL A 139 0.78 7.70 -6.13
N ARG A 140 0.56 9.01 -6.26
CA ARG A 140 0.26 9.90 -5.15
C ARG A 140 -1.21 10.26 -5.14
N PHE A 141 -1.83 10.14 -3.97
CA PHE A 141 -3.16 10.68 -3.71
C PHE A 141 -3.07 11.78 -2.66
N THR A 142 -3.72 12.89 -2.94
CA THR A 142 -3.91 13.97 -1.98
C THR A 142 -4.95 13.58 -0.94
N GLU A 143 -4.96 14.28 0.19
CA GLU A 143 -5.98 14.09 1.22
C GLU A 143 -7.40 14.32 0.67
N VAL A 144 -7.54 15.29 -0.25
CA VAL A 144 -8.84 15.63 -0.88
C VAL A 144 -9.33 14.45 -1.72
N GLU A 145 -8.50 13.92 -2.61
CA GLU A 145 -8.86 12.78 -3.46
C GLU A 145 -9.24 11.53 -2.64
N ILE A 146 -8.49 11.24 -1.56
CA ILE A 146 -8.83 10.12 -0.67
C ILE A 146 -10.18 10.35 0.01
N LYS A 147 -10.45 11.59 0.49
CA LYS A 147 -11.75 11.93 1.10
C LYS A 147 -12.91 11.86 0.09
N GLU A 148 -12.69 12.25 -1.16
CA GLU A 148 -13.69 12.11 -2.22
C GLU A 148 -14.02 10.64 -2.50
N LYS A 149 -13.02 9.76 -2.54
CA LYS A 149 -13.22 8.32 -2.67
C LYS A 149 -14.00 7.76 -1.48
N LEU A 150 -13.67 8.18 -0.27
CA LEU A 150 -14.39 7.78 0.94
C LEU A 150 -15.84 8.30 0.91
N LYS A 151 -16.07 9.53 0.46
CA LYS A 151 -17.44 10.08 0.28
C LYS A 151 -18.26 9.23 -0.69
N LYS A 152 -17.68 8.82 -1.81
CA LYS A 152 -18.35 7.90 -2.77
C LYS A 152 -18.69 6.56 -2.12
N ALA A 153 -17.77 5.99 -1.33
CA ALA A 153 -18.01 4.74 -0.62
C ALA A 153 -19.13 4.84 0.44
N ILE A 154 -19.22 5.99 1.12
CA ILE A 154 -20.31 6.29 2.06
C ILE A 154 -21.66 6.36 1.33
N LEU A 155 -21.73 7.10 0.22
CA LEU A 155 -22.95 7.26 -0.57
C LEU A 155 -23.45 5.94 -1.19
N SER A 156 -22.52 5.03 -1.50
CA SER A 156 -22.84 3.68 -2.00
C SER A 156 -23.06 2.63 -0.90
N ASN A 157 -23.20 3.04 0.37
CA ASN A 157 -23.42 2.16 1.53
C ASN A 157 -22.37 1.06 1.73
N ARG A 158 -21.13 1.29 1.28
CA ARG A 158 -20.01 0.34 1.47
C ARG A 158 -19.34 0.47 2.84
N VAL A 159 -19.68 1.51 3.63
CA VAL A 159 -18.98 1.86 4.87
C VAL A 159 -19.77 1.42 6.10
N ASP A 160 -19.20 0.52 6.88
CA ASP A 160 -19.67 0.18 8.23
C ASP A 160 -19.00 1.09 9.27
N LYS A 161 -19.70 2.12 9.70
CA LYS A 161 -19.19 3.08 10.69
C LYS A 161 -18.82 2.45 12.03
N SER A 162 -19.42 1.31 12.40
CA SER A 162 -19.15 0.65 13.69
C SER A 162 -17.69 0.18 13.77
N LYS A 163 -17.10 -0.22 12.64
CA LYS A 163 -15.74 -0.74 12.50
C LYS A 163 -14.67 0.35 12.36
N ALA A 164 -15.08 1.60 12.16
CA ALA A 164 -14.14 2.70 11.95
C ALA A 164 -13.46 3.12 13.26
N SER A 165 -12.17 3.48 13.19
CA SER A 165 -11.45 4.13 14.30
C SER A 165 -12.12 5.48 14.64
N LYS A 166 -11.85 6.02 15.85
CA LYS A 166 -12.43 7.29 16.28
C LYS A 166 -12.20 8.40 15.25
N HIS A 167 -10.96 8.54 14.76
CA HIS A 167 -10.63 9.58 13.78
C HIS A 167 -11.37 9.37 12.45
N ILE A 168 -11.46 8.13 11.97
CA ILE A 168 -12.17 7.83 10.73
C ILE A 168 -13.67 8.07 10.89
N LYS A 169 -14.27 7.76 12.06
CA LYS A 169 -15.67 8.10 12.36
C LYS A 169 -15.93 9.61 12.23
N GLU A 170 -15.07 10.44 12.81
CA GLU A 170 -15.17 11.90 12.72
C GLU A 170 -15.10 12.40 11.25
N VAL A 171 -14.22 11.78 10.42
CA VAL A 171 -14.13 12.10 9.00
C VAL A 171 -15.40 11.67 8.26
N ILE A 172 -15.90 10.46 8.51
CA ILE A 172 -17.13 9.95 7.90
C ILE A 172 -18.32 10.85 8.24
N GLU A 173 -18.46 11.26 9.50
CA GLU A 173 -19.54 12.15 9.93
C GLU A 173 -19.50 13.50 9.20
N LYS A 174 -18.32 14.12 9.10
CA LYS A 174 -18.13 15.37 8.36
C LYS A 174 -18.48 15.22 6.86
N LEU A 175 -18.07 14.11 6.25
CA LEU A 175 -18.35 13.87 4.82
C LEU A 175 -19.82 13.51 4.56
N SER A 176 -20.51 12.93 5.53
CA SER A 176 -21.95 12.59 5.43
C SER A 176 -22.85 13.82 5.60
N ALA A 177 -22.35 14.89 6.25
CA ALA A 177 -23.09 16.14 6.47
C ALA A 177 -22.87 17.20 5.38
N ALA A 178 -21.92 16.96 4.47
CA ALA A 178 -21.57 17.87 3.36
C ALA A 178 -22.12 17.36 2.03
#